data_fccfc59acbe0404621e4a710e1f85e89
#
_entry.id   fccfc59acbe0404621e4a710e1f85e89
#
_cell.length_a   1.000
_cell.length_b   1.000
_cell.length_c   1.000
_cell.angle_alpha   90.00
_cell.angle_beta   90.00
_cell.angle_gamma   90.00
#
_symmetry.space_group_name_H-M   'P 1'
#
loop_
_entity.id
_entity.type
_entity.pdbx_description
1 polymer ?
#
loop_
_entity_poly.entity_id
_entity_poly.type
_entity_poly.pdbx_seq_one_letter_code
_entity_poly.pdbx_strand_id
1 'polypeptide(L)'
;MNGMVSARLICIMALLIGMTACEQYTDPTPVVRETVTFNGRLEQAGVFVGPFPVKNAGAVRVILNSLVGADTNVTAVGGLAVGTWDGSSCSLAVKNESATFSTVVSGTAVVGDYCVQLYDVGKFSEAVNYSMELQHP
;
A
#
# COMPACT_ATOMS: atom_id res chain seq x y z
N MET A 1 17.59 65.44 22.98
CA MET A 1 16.36 65.06 22.25
C MET A 1 16.61 64.33 20.92
N ASN A 2 17.75 63.67 20.75
CA ASN A 2 18.11 63.04 19.48
C ASN A 2 18.25 61.51 19.55
N GLY A 3 17.76 60.86 20.63
CA GLY A 3 17.92 59.41 20.80
C GLY A 3 16.70 58.54 20.53
N MET A 4 15.51 59.13 20.35
CA MET A 4 14.28 58.35 20.25
C MET A 4 13.81 58.05 18.80
N VAL A 5 14.38 58.72 17.81
CA VAL A 5 13.97 58.52 16.41
C VAL A 5 14.71 57.34 15.79
N SER A 6 15.96 57.08 16.18
CA SER A 6 16.74 55.95 15.63
C SER A 6 16.23 54.57 16.07
N ALA A 7 15.70 54.43 17.30
CA ALA A 7 15.22 53.13 17.78
C ALA A 7 13.92 52.67 17.06
N ARG A 8 13.07 53.59 16.67
CA ARG A 8 11.82 53.27 15.95
C ARG A 8 12.06 52.90 14.48
N LEU A 9 13.09 53.45 13.85
CA LEU A 9 13.43 53.15 12.47
C LEU A 9 14.07 51.77 12.33
N ILE A 10 14.85 51.34 13.33
CA ILE A 10 15.49 50.02 13.33
C ILE A 10 14.45 48.89 13.54
N CYS A 11 13.42 49.12 14.37
CA CYS A 11 12.33 48.15 14.51
C CYS A 11 11.48 47.97 13.24
N ILE A 12 11.28 49.06 12.47
CA ILE A 12 10.51 48.98 11.24
C ILE A 12 11.29 48.28 10.12
N MET A 13 12.61 48.46 10.06
CA MET A 13 13.44 47.68 9.11
C MET A 13 13.57 46.20 9.47
N ALA A 14 13.58 45.83 10.75
CA ALA A 14 13.56 44.44 11.17
C ALA A 14 12.24 43.72 10.84
N LEU A 15 11.11 44.44 10.83
CA LEU A 15 9.81 43.88 10.46
C LEU A 15 9.69 43.62 8.93
N LEU A 16 10.42 44.37 8.10
CA LEU A 16 10.36 44.20 6.64
C LEU A 16 11.22 43.03 6.10
N ILE A 17 12.20 42.58 6.88
CA ILE A 17 13.06 41.44 6.48
C ILE A 17 12.46 40.11 6.91
N GLY A 18 11.53 40.10 7.88
CA GLY A 18 10.88 38.90 8.39
C GLY A 18 9.68 38.35 7.57
N MET A 19 9.28 39.04 6.50
CA MET A 19 8.07 38.64 5.74
C MET A 19 8.33 37.82 4.46
N THR A 20 9.55 37.36 4.22
CA THR A 20 9.86 36.61 2.98
C THR A 20 10.01 35.11 3.17
N ALA A 21 9.59 34.54 4.29
CA ALA A 21 9.63 33.10 4.52
C ALA A 21 8.26 32.55 4.95
N CYS A 22 7.18 32.96 4.27
CA CYS A 22 6.03 32.06 4.12
C CYS A 22 6.28 31.24 2.87
N GLU A 23 7.11 30.19 2.98
CA GLU A 23 6.98 29.06 2.07
C GLU A 23 5.55 28.58 2.22
N GLN A 24 4.76 28.77 1.16
CA GLN A 24 3.47 28.12 1.07
C GLN A 24 3.74 26.62 1.17
N TYR A 25 3.54 26.06 2.36
CA TYR A 25 3.44 24.62 2.52
C TYR A 25 2.23 24.19 1.69
N THR A 26 2.51 23.75 0.47
CA THR A 26 1.50 23.13 -0.39
C THR A 26 1.22 21.78 0.26
N ASP A 27 0.09 21.68 0.93
CA ASP A 27 -0.39 20.43 1.49
C ASP A 27 -0.38 19.38 0.37
N PRO A 28 0.35 18.25 0.50
CA PRO A 28 0.39 17.25 -0.55
C PRO A 28 -1.04 16.80 -0.81
N THR A 29 -1.48 16.93 -2.06
CA THR A 29 -2.80 16.45 -2.48
C THR A 29 -3.00 15.04 -1.95
N PRO A 30 -4.05 14.76 -1.16
CA PRO A 30 -4.25 13.42 -0.60
C PRO A 30 -4.36 12.43 -1.75
N VAL A 31 -3.46 11.45 -1.77
CA VAL A 31 -3.52 10.36 -2.75
C VAL A 31 -4.77 9.56 -2.45
N VAL A 32 -5.73 9.59 -3.38
CA VAL A 32 -6.94 8.77 -3.28
C VAL A 32 -6.52 7.30 -3.37
N ARG A 33 -6.77 6.54 -2.33
CA ARG A 33 -6.51 5.10 -2.31
C ARG A 33 -7.73 4.36 -2.79
N GLU A 34 -7.51 3.50 -3.77
CA GLU A 34 -8.52 2.52 -4.19
C GLU A 34 -8.40 1.28 -3.30
N THR A 35 -9.54 0.69 -2.94
CA THR A 35 -9.61 -0.56 -2.18
C THR A 35 -10.35 -1.58 -3.01
N VAL A 36 -9.72 -2.72 -3.24
CA VAL A 36 -10.28 -3.85 -4.00
C VAL A 36 -10.31 -5.08 -3.09
N THR A 37 -11.44 -5.75 -3.03
CA THR A 37 -11.59 -6.99 -2.27
C THR A 37 -11.65 -8.18 -3.20
N PHE A 38 -10.84 -9.19 -2.92
CA PHE A 38 -10.85 -10.49 -3.60
C PHE A 38 -11.33 -11.57 -2.63
N ASN A 39 -12.33 -12.33 -3.05
CA ASN A 39 -12.85 -13.48 -2.32
C ASN A 39 -12.93 -14.66 -3.26
N GLY A 40 -12.68 -15.84 -2.75
CA GLY A 40 -12.79 -17.04 -3.58
C GLY A 40 -12.42 -18.30 -2.86
N ARG A 41 -12.34 -19.37 -3.64
CA ARG A 41 -11.88 -20.68 -3.25
C ARG A 41 -10.64 -21.03 -4.05
N LEU A 42 -9.65 -21.60 -3.39
CA LEU A 42 -8.41 -22.05 -4.00
C LEU A 42 -8.20 -23.52 -3.69
N GLU A 43 -7.97 -24.30 -4.73
CA GLU A 43 -7.69 -25.74 -4.60
C GLU A 43 -6.25 -25.98 -4.12
N GLN A 44 -5.96 -27.20 -3.67
CA GLN A 44 -4.58 -27.63 -3.39
C GLN A 44 -3.69 -27.42 -4.61
N ALA A 45 -2.46 -26.97 -4.39
CA ALA A 45 -1.51 -26.54 -5.41
C ALA A 45 -2.03 -25.40 -6.32
N GLY A 46 -3.12 -24.73 -5.92
CA GLY A 46 -3.74 -23.65 -6.67
C GLY A 46 -3.03 -22.32 -6.51
N VAL A 47 -3.30 -21.44 -7.46
CA VAL A 47 -2.80 -20.06 -7.51
C VAL A 47 -3.93 -19.14 -7.92
N PHE A 48 -4.13 -18.07 -7.18
CA PHE A 48 -4.94 -16.92 -7.59
C PHE A 48 -4.04 -15.78 -8.01
N VAL A 49 -4.36 -15.11 -9.12
CA VAL A 49 -3.68 -13.91 -9.59
C VAL A 49 -4.71 -12.82 -9.85
N GLY A 50 -4.55 -11.68 -9.20
CA GLY A 50 -5.38 -10.49 -9.39
C GLY A 50 -4.56 -9.34 -9.94
N PRO A 51 -4.63 -9.02 -11.25
CA PRO A 51 -3.96 -7.86 -11.81
C PRO A 51 -4.68 -6.57 -11.41
N PHE A 52 -3.92 -5.49 -11.22
CA PHE A 52 -4.44 -4.16 -10.91
C PHE A 52 -3.52 -3.05 -11.44
N PRO A 53 -4.07 -1.92 -11.90
CA PRO A 53 -3.27 -0.77 -12.33
C PRO A 53 -2.95 0.13 -11.15
N VAL A 54 -1.76 0.71 -11.12
CA VAL A 54 -1.36 1.80 -10.24
C VAL A 54 -1.27 3.08 -11.08
N LYS A 55 -2.13 4.05 -10.77
CA LYS A 55 -2.25 5.31 -11.52
C LYS A 55 -1.36 6.42 -10.97
N ASN A 56 -1.02 6.35 -9.69
CA ASN A 56 -0.17 7.29 -8.99
C ASN A 56 0.88 6.53 -8.18
N ALA A 57 2.08 7.07 -8.09
CA ALA A 57 3.10 6.47 -7.23
C ALA A 57 2.69 6.50 -5.76
N GLY A 58 2.94 5.42 -5.03
CA GLY A 58 2.63 5.35 -3.61
C GLY A 58 2.68 3.96 -3.02
N ALA A 59 2.17 3.83 -1.81
CA ALA A 59 2.18 2.56 -1.08
C ALA A 59 1.06 1.63 -1.58
N VAL A 60 1.43 0.39 -1.86
CA VAL A 60 0.52 -0.73 -2.11
C VAL A 60 0.54 -1.63 -0.89
N ARG A 61 -0.63 -2.09 -0.48
CA ARG A 61 -0.81 -2.94 0.69
C ARG A 61 -1.86 -4.01 0.40
N VAL A 62 -1.53 -5.25 0.70
CA VAL A 62 -2.45 -6.39 0.64
C VAL A 62 -2.61 -6.98 2.03
N ILE A 63 -3.84 -7.19 2.46
CA ILE A 63 -4.20 -7.73 3.76
C ILE A 63 -4.96 -9.02 3.52
N LEU A 64 -4.49 -10.13 4.09
CA LEU A 64 -5.20 -11.41 4.07
C LEU A 64 -6.20 -11.45 5.23
N ASN A 65 -7.47 -11.22 4.91
CA ASN A 65 -8.54 -11.15 5.91
C ASN A 65 -9.06 -12.52 6.33
N SER A 66 -8.90 -13.55 5.49
CA SER A 66 -9.25 -14.92 5.80
C SER A 66 -8.50 -15.87 4.89
N LEU A 67 -8.06 -17.01 5.45
CA LEU A 67 -7.55 -18.17 4.72
C LEU A 67 -7.84 -19.39 5.57
N VAL A 68 -8.91 -20.12 5.23
CA VAL A 68 -9.40 -21.23 6.03
C VAL A 68 -9.79 -22.41 5.15
N GLY A 69 -9.62 -23.61 5.66
CA GLY A 69 -10.09 -24.83 5.00
C GLY A 69 -11.58 -24.74 4.65
N ALA A 70 -11.94 -25.14 3.44
CA ALA A 70 -13.30 -24.99 2.94
C ALA A 70 -14.30 -25.88 3.68
N ASP A 71 -13.86 -27.05 4.13
CA ASP A 71 -14.69 -28.03 4.83
C ASP A 71 -14.49 -27.97 6.36
N THR A 72 -13.29 -27.66 6.82
CA THR A 72 -12.93 -27.71 8.25
C THR A 72 -12.98 -26.35 8.95
N ASN A 73 -12.95 -25.24 8.21
CA ASN A 73 -12.74 -23.87 8.72
C ASN A 73 -11.46 -23.68 9.55
N VAL A 74 -10.50 -24.60 9.43
CA VAL A 74 -9.21 -24.48 10.09
C VAL A 74 -8.34 -23.48 9.33
N THR A 75 -7.65 -22.61 10.06
CA THR A 75 -6.71 -21.65 9.47
C THR A 75 -5.65 -22.37 8.63
N ALA A 76 -5.52 -21.99 7.37
CA ALA A 76 -4.51 -22.50 6.47
C ALA A 76 -3.32 -21.54 6.39
N VAL A 77 -2.20 -22.03 5.84
CA VAL A 77 -0.98 -21.27 5.57
C VAL A 77 -0.72 -21.27 4.08
N GLY A 78 -0.60 -20.09 3.50
CA GLY A 78 -0.34 -19.92 2.08
C GLY A 78 0.78 -18.94 1.78
N GLY A 79 1.04 -18.71 0.50
CA GLY A 79 1.90 -17.64 0.01
C GLY A 79 1.06 -16.44 -0.42
N LEU A 80 1.43 -15.26 0.06
CA LEU A 80 0.85 -13.97 -0.35
C LEU A 80 1.95 -13.10 -0.94
N ALA A 81 1.72 -12.57 -2.13
CA ALA A 81 2.73 -11.79 -2.83
C ALA A 81 2.14 -10.64 -3.64
N VAL A 82 2.98 -9.64 -3.90
CA VAL A 82 2.73 -8.54 -4.85
C VAL A 82 3.90 -8.51 -5.83
N GLY A 83 3.59 -8.24 -7.09
CA GLY A 83 4.58 -8.18 -8.15
C GLY A 83 4.15 -7.27 -9.29
N THR A 84 4.89 -7.34 -10.39
CA THR A 84 4.59 -6.63 -11.64
C THR A 84 3.83 -7.53 -12.61
N TRP A 85 2.87 -6.95 -13.33
CA TRP A 85 2.05 -7.65 -14.32
C TRP A 85 2.50 -7.29 -15.73
N ASP A 86 2.78 -8.29 -16.56
CA ASP A 86 3.20 -8.09 -17.96
C ASP A 86 2.07 -8.29 -18.99
N GLY A 87 0.84 -8.47 -18.51
CA GLY A 87 -0.34 -8.80 -19.33
C GLY A 87 -0.69 -10.28 -19.37
N SER A 88 0.22 -11.15 -18.92
CA SER A 88 0.03 -12.62 -18.92
C SER A 88 0.52 -13.30 -17.65
N SER A 89 1.54 -12.78 -17.00
CA SER A 89 2.17 -13.36 -15.83
C SER A 89 2.47 -12.33 -14.74
N CYS A 90 2.54 -12.82 -13.49
CA CYS A 90 2.87 -12.05 -12.31
C CYS A 90 4.30 -12.33 -11.88
N SER A 91 5.20 -11.34 -12.02
CA SER A 91 6.57 -11.41 -11.54
C SER A 91 6.65 -10.92 -10.11
N LEU A 92 6.82 -11.82 -9.15
CA LEU A 92 6.76 -11.52 -7.73
C LEU A 92 7.94 -10.67 -7.28
N ALA A 93 7.66 -9.57 -6.57
CA ALA A 93 8.67 -8.66 -6.01
C ALA A 93 8.74 -8.78 -4.48
N VAL A 94 7.60 -8.82 -3.81
CA VAL A 94 7.50 -8.95 -2.35
C VAL A 94 6.59 -10.12 -2.04
N LYS A 95 7.01 -11.05 -1.18
CA LYS A 95 6.24 -12.24 -0.83
C LYS A 95 6.38 -12.60 0.65
N ASN A 96 5.34 -13.28 1.17
CA ASN A 96 5.33 -13.95 2.46
C ASN A 96 4.80 -15.38 2.25
N GLU A 97 5.63 -16.38 2.43
CA GLU A 97 5.29 -17.82 2.24
C GLU A 97 4.75 -18.50 3.51
N SER A 98 4.47 -17.70 4.52
CA SER A 98 3.84 -18.15 5.78
C SER A 98 2.62 -17.29 6.10
N ALA A 99 1.90 -16.86 5.06
CA ALA A 99 0.74 -16.01 5.22
C ALA A 99 -0.45 -16.76 5.83
N THR A 100 -1.06 -16.12 6.82
CA THR A 100 -2.27 -16.54 7.51
C THR A 100 -3.21 -15.35 7.68
N PHE A 101 -4.29 -15.52 8.42
CA PHE A 101 -5.15 -14.39 8.81
C PHE A 101 -4.35 -13.20 9.35
N SER A 102 -4.73 -11.99 8.95
CA SER A 102 -4.08 -10.71 9.28
C SER A 102 -2.68 -10.49 8.70
N THR A 103 -2.15 -11.40 7.86
CA THR A 103 -0.89 -11.16 7.16
C THR A 103 -1.02 -9.96 6.22
N VAL A 104 -0.03 -9.07 6.29
CA VAL A 104 0.09 -7.90 5.43
C VAL A 104 1.35 -8.01 4.60
N VAL A 105 1.21 -7.84 3.29
CA VAL A 105 2.32 -7.62 2.35
C VAL A 105 2.20 -6.21 1.81
N SER A 106 3.27 -5.43 1.89
CA SER A 106 3.27 -4.04 1.44
C SER A 106 4.56 -3.66 0.73
N GLY A 107 4.46 -2.67 -0.13
CA GLY A 107 5.59 -2.09 -0.86
C GLY A 107 5.22 -0.73 -1.43
N THR A 108 6.15 -0.13 -2.15
CA THR A 108 5.91 1.09 -2.92
C THR A 108 5.86 0.76 -4.40
N ALA A 109 4.93 1.37 -5.11
CA ALA A 109 4.77 1.20 -6.55
C ALA A 109 4.87 2.56 -7.25
N VAL A 110 5.36 2.55 -8.46
CA VAL A 110 5.25 3.66 -9.41
C VAL A 110 4.08 3.40 -10.36
N VAL A 111 3.74 4.33 -11.21
CA VAL A 111 2.70 4.14 -12.24
C VAL A 111 3.03 2.90 -13.09
N GLY A 112 2.08 1.98 -13.23
CA GLY A 112 2.26 0.74 -13.97
C GLY A 112 1.24 -0.33 -13.61
N ASP A 113 1.41 -1.50 -14.20
CA ASP A 113 0.56 -2.67 -13.97
C ASP A 113 1.21 -3.63 -12.97
N TYR A 114 0.42 -4.04 -12.01
CA TYR A 114 0.84 -4.90 -10.89
C TYR A 114 -0.10 -6.08 -10.72
N CYS A 115 0.28 -7.01 -9.87
CA CYS A 115 -0.50 -8.19 -9.53
C CYS A 115 -0.36 -8.52 -8.05
N VAL A 116 -1.46 -8.99 -7.47
CA VAL A 116 -1.45 -9.72 -6.21
C VAL A 116 -1.57 -11.21 -6.51
N GLN A 117 -0.88 -12.03 -5.74
CA GLN A 117 -0.92 -13.48 -5.88
C GLN A 117 -1.12 -14.13 -4.52
N LEU A 118 -2.07 -15.07 -4.45
CA LEU A 118 -2.28 -15.98 -3.33
C LEU A 118 -2.08 -17.40 -3.84
N TYR A 119 -1.28 -18.21 -3.18
CA TYR A 119 -0.93 -19.53 -3.66
C TYR A 119 -0.68 -20.54 -2.54
N ASP A 120 -0.83 -21.81 -2.87
CA ASP A 120 -0.44 -22.90 -1.99
C ASP A 120 1.09 -23.05 -1.98
N VAL A 121 1.66 -23.03 -0.80
CA VAL A 121 3.08 -23.34 -0.57
C VAL A 121 3.33 -24.84 -0.26
N GLY A 122 2.38 -25.69 -0.67
CA GLY A 122 2.40 -27.14 -0.40
C GLY A 122 1.89 -27.50 1.00
N LYS A 123 1.10 -26.60 1.61
CA LYS A 123 0.56 -26.78 2.98
C LYS A 123 -0.96 -26.89 3.03
N PHE A 124 -1.66 -26.74 1.92
CA PHE A 124 -3.10 -26.92 1.91
C PHE A 124 -3.42 -28.43 1.99
N SER A 125 -4.10 -28.83 3.05
CA SER A 125 -4.61 -30.21 3.21
C SER A 125 -5.93 -30.42 2.48
N GLU A 126 -6.62 -29.37 2.11
CA GLU A 126 -7.89 -29.30 1.42
C GLU A 126 -7.97 -27.99 0.61
N ALA A 127 -9.04 -27.80 -0.15
CA ALA A 127 -9.34 -26.50 -0.73
C ALA A 127 -9.55 -25.45 0.38
N VAL A 128 -9.21 -24.20 0.12
CA VAL A 128 -9.33 -23.11 1.09
C VAL A 128 -10.24 -22.01 0.56
N ASN A 129 -11.02 -21.43 1.45
CA ASN A 129 -11.73 -20.18 1.19
C ASN A 129 -10.85 -19.02 1.64
N TYR A 130 -10.77 -17.97 0.84
CA TYR A 130 -9.98 -16.79 1.15
C TYR A 130 -10.76 -15.49 0.97
N SER A 131 -10.33 -14.49 1.71
CA SER A 131 -10.70 -13.09 1.55
C SER A 131 -9.46 -12.24 1.73
N MET A 132 -9.20 -11.33 0.81
CA MET A 132 -8.11 -10.38 0.93
C MET A 132 -8.51 -9.01 0.40
N GLU A 133 -7.89 -7.97 0.95
CA GLU A 133 -8.09 -6.59 0.60
C GLU A 133 -6.80 -6.02 0.03
N LEU A 134 -6.89 -5.41 -1.14
CA LEU A 134 -5.81 -4.66 -1.79
C LEU A 134 -6.11 -3.17 -1.67
N GLN A 135 -5.15 -2.42 -1.16
CA GLN A 135 -5.16 -0.96 -1.11
C GLN A 135 -4.03 -0.42 -1.98
N HIS A 136 -4.33 0.45 -2.94
CA HIS A 136 -3.34 1.06 -3.84
C HIS A 136 -3.72 2.50 -4.22
N PRO A 137 -2.75 3.34 -4.66
CA PRO A 137 -3.01 4.71 -5.08
C PRO A 137 -3.59 4.79 -6.48
#